data_39760303a51ae6f1bc743ed5332c1a3d
#
_entry.id   39760303a51ae6f1bc743ed5332c1a3d
#
_cell.length_a   1.000
_cell.length_b   1.000
_cell.length_c   1.000
_cell.angle_alpha   90.00
_cell.angle_beta   90.00
_cell.angle_gamma   90.00
#
_symmetry.space_group_name_H-M   'P 1'
#
loop_
_entity.id
_entity.type
_entity.pdbx_description
1 polymer ?
#
loop_
_entity_poly.entity_id
_entity_poly.type
_entity_poly.pdbx_seq_one_letter_code
_entity_poly.pdbx_strand_id
1 'polypeptide(L)'
;MPVPIICLDDELRHFAERFREQFSKPQYQYFVTVLLGLMLCEGRRTLSGLLREVAEPASLAGLSRFLSEAPWSQEDLAASWLTHFRQEMQFVVEAERHRQQSQQSKRRGRPKQPLVTGYVIGDDSTIAKPKGRKMEGLGRHHSTTQQKRIVGHSLVQGLYLLLSRQCPLAPQLYRQEAVCAAEEVAFQSKIDQMERLIRGFEPVEGTVTHVLLDSWYCAKRLWRAARERDFLITTGLKSNRWLRVVDETVEQGWRWQKLSDYVAGLSEQDYVPLKWPRSGKVVYVHVLTTSVRKLYRCQVVIVRHALDAPLAQARFWASSDLDADAQTLLAHISARWEIEVLFGDGKEELGLDHYQLMSATAILRFWTLAMLASVFLEEEQHRLRLQWQRPVTIGEARREIQRRLRRNVLQWLHDQFLSGVQPDTLFDLFAA
;
A
#
# COMPACT_ATOMS: atom_id res chain seq x y z
N MET A 1 10.81 25.51 19.06
CA MET A 1 11.88 24.50 18.93
C MET A 1 11.22 23.13 19.00
N PRO A 2 11.62 22.16 18.19
CA PRO A 2 11.16 20.80 18.38
C PRO A 2 11.61 20.31 19.75
N VAL A 3 10.73 19.61 20.45
CA VAL A 3 11.07 19.02 21.75
C VAL A 3 11.82 17.72 21.44
N PRO A 4 13.09 17.58 21.82
CA PRO A 4 13.88 16.43 21.46
C PRO A 4 13.32 15.15 22.08
N ILE A 5 13.50 14.02 21.39
CA ILE A 5 13.05 12.72 21.83
C ILE A 5 14.00 12.24 22.91
N ILE A 6 13.55 12.29 24.14
CA ILE A 6 14.29 11.80 25.30
C ILE A 6 13.75 10.45 25.75
N CYS A 7 12.44 10.22 25.53
CA CYS A 7 11.76 9.01 25.95
C CYS A 7 10.94 8.43 24.81
N LEU A 8 11.07 7.14 24.56
CA LEU A 8 10.15 6.39 23.70
C LEU A 8 8.79 6.27 24.37
N ASP A 9 7.73 6.39 23.57
CA ASP A 9 6.41 5.90 23.92
C ASP A 9 6.45 4.36 24.05
N ASP A 10 5.80 3.81 25.05
CA ASP A 10 5.85 2.36 25.34
C ASP A 10 5.34 1.52 24.18
N GLU A 11 4.29 1.97 23.49
CA GLU A 11 3.75 1.29 22.31
C GLU A 11 4.77 1.22 21.19
N LEU A 12 5.46 2.34 20.92
CA LEU A 12 6.49 2.37 19.91
C LEU A 12 7.72 1.55 20.30
N ARG A 13 8.05 1.51 21.59
CA ARG A 13 9.13 0.65 22.10
C ARG A 13 8.82 -0.82 21.86
N HIS A 14 7.64 -1.29 22.25
CA HIS A 14 7.21 -2.66 22.03
C HIS A 14 7.14 -3.01 20.55
N PHE A 15 6.69 -2.09 19.71
CA PHE A 15 6.69 -2.28 18.27
C PHE A 15 8.11 -2.43 17.72
N ALA A 16 9.04 -1.54 18.08
CA ALA A 16 10.40 -1.57 17.59
C ALA A 16 11.17 -2.82 18.06
N GLU A 17 10.92 -3.29 19.30
CA GLU A 17 11.54 -4.49 19.86
C GLU A 17 11.23 -5.76 19.06
N ARG A 18 10.10 -5.84 18.34
CA ARG A 18 9.80 -6.96 17.43
C ARG A 18 10.88 -7.19 16.37
N PHE A 19 11.63 -6.16 16.03
CA PHE A 19 12.66 -6.16 14.98
C PHE A 19 14.09 -6.12 15.53
N ARG A 20 14.26 -6.19 16.86
CA ARG A 20 15.53 -6.00 17.54
C ARG A 20 16.64 -6.94 17.03
N GLU A 21 16.29 -8.19 16.77
CA GLU A 21 17.24 -9.24 16.35
C GLU A 21 17.82 -9.03 14.94
N GLN A 22 17.20 -8.19 14.12
CA GLN A 22 17.66 -7.90 12.76
C GLN A 22 18.80 -6.88 12.72
N PHE A 23 19.13 -6.26 13.87
CA PHE A 23 20.08 -5.17 13.96
C PHE A 23 21.11 -5.42 15.06
N SER A 24 22.38 -5.08 14.79
CA SER A 24 23.34 -4.91 15.87
C SER A 24 22.92 -3.76 16.80
N LYS A 25 23.49 -3.70 18.02
CA LYS A 25 23.14 -2.64 18.97
C LYS A 25 23.24 -1.21 18.40
N PRO A 26 24.32 -0.80 17.69
CA PRO A 26 24.38 0.51 17.05
C PRO A 26 23.35 0.69 15.92
N GLN A 27 23.12 -0.35 15.10
CA GLN A 27 22.14 -0.30 14.01
C GLN A 27 20.71 -0.11 14.52
N TYR A 28 20.38 -0.78 15.64
CA TYR A 28 19.07 -0.63 16.26
C TYR A 28 18.82 0.80 16.76
N GLN A 29 19.83 1.48 17.25
CA GLN A 29 19.69 2.91 17.61
C GLN A 29 19.35 3.76 16.38
N TYR A 30 20.05 3.57 15.26
CA TYR A 30 19.72 4.26 14.01
C TYR A 30 18.33 3.89 13.48
N PHE A 31 17.96 2.63 13.57
CA PHE A 31 16.62 2.14 13.20
C PHE A 31 15.53 2.88 13.98
N VAL A 32 15.62 2.92 15.29
CA VAL A 32 14.69 3.63 16.16
C VAL A 32 14.68 5.13 15.85
N THR A 33 15.85 5.74 15.65
CA THR A 33 15.98 7.16 15.29
C THR A 33 15.24 7.49 14.00
N VAL A 34 15.37 6.63 12.96
CA VAL A 34 14.66 6.86 11.70
C VAL A 34 13.16 6.72 11.87
N LEU A 35 12.69 5.67 12.55
CA LEU A 35 11.25 5.47 12.79
C LEU A 35 10.62 6.66 13.52
N LEU A 36 11.26 7.08 14.61
CA LEU A 36 10.81 8.24 15.39
C LEU A 36 10.83 9.51 14.55
N GLY A 37 11.93 9.78 13.88
CA GLY A 37 12.05 10.97 13.06
C GLY A 37 11.01 11.03 11.94
N LEU A 38 10.70 9.91 11.28
CA LEU A 38 9.65 9.86 10.25
C LEU A 38 8.27 10.26 10.79
N MET A 39 7.96 9.86 12.02
CA MET A 39 6.66 10.14 12.65
C MET A 39 6.60 11.53 13.29
N LEU A 40 7.71 12.02 13.86
CA LEU A 40 7.73 13.24 14.65
C LEU A 40 8.12 14.47 13.86
N CYS A 41 9.00 14.35 12.86
CA CYS A 41 9.48 15.48 12.09
C CYS A 41 8.32 16.24 11.44
N GLU A 42 8.17 17.50 11.79
CA GLU A 42 7.16 18.40 11.20
C GLU A 42 7.64 19.00 9.87
N GLY A 43 8.97 19.06 9.68
CA GLY A 43 9.61 19.59 8.48
C GLY A 43 9.90 18.51 7.41
N ARG A 44 10.90 18.78 6.59
CA ARG A 44 11.35 17.80 5.58
C ARG A 44 12.08 16.64 6.24
N ARG A 45 11.62 15.44 6.03
CA ARG A 45 12.16 14.18 6.54
C ARG A 45 13.39 13.72 5.75
N THR A 46 14.38 14.61 5.66
CA THR A 46 15.75 14.29 5.22
C THR A 46 16.53 13.74 6.42
N LEU A 47 17.67 13.08 6.22
CA LEU A 47 18.45 12.54 7.32
C LEU A 47 18.81 13.61 8.37
N SER A 48 19.22 14.80 7.92
CA SER A 48 19.47 15.93 8.83
C SER A 48 18.19 16.45 9.50
N GLY A 49 17.04 16.37 8.84
CA GLY A 49 15.73 16.72 9.43
C GLY A 49 15.35 15.75 10.54
N LEU A 50 15.53 14.44 10.32
CA LEU A 50 15.23 13.40 11.31
C LEU A 50 16.09 13.55 12.57
N LEU A 51 17.39 13.86 12.41
CA LEU A 51 18.32 14.02 13.54
C LEU A 51 18.01 15.24 14.42
N ARG A 52 17.35 16.26 13.89
CA ARG A 52 16.94 17.44 14.68
C ARG A 52 15.84 17.14 15.70
N GLU A 53 15.15 16.02 15.54
CA GLU A 53 14.08 15.60 16.44
C GLU A 53 14.61 14.79 17.64
N VAL A 54 15.92 14.50 17.71
CA VAL A 54 16.55 13.64 18.73
C VAL A 54 17.47 14.47 19.61
N ALA A 55 17.39 14.31 20.95
CA ALA A 55 18.16 15.07 21.90
C ALA A 55 19.66 14.79 21.83
N GLU A 56 20.05 13.53 21.64
CA GLU A 56 21.44 13.10 21.45
C GLU A 56 21.55 12.49 20.04
N PRO A 57 21.66 13.32 18.99
CA PRO A 57 21.62 12.81 17.64
C PRO A 57 22.90 12.01 17.35
N ALA A 58 22.69 10.81 16.80
CA ALA A 58 23.77 10.07 16.18
C ALA A 58 24.34 10.88 15.00
N SER A 59 25.58 10.59 14.60
CA SER A 59 26.19 11.34 13.49
C SER A 59 25.44 11.16 12.18
N LEU A 60 25.28 12.24 11.41
CA LEU A 60 24.69 12.22 10.09
C LEU A 60 25.38 11.19 9.16
N ALA A 61 26.72 11.10 9.25
CA ALA A 61 27.52 10.13 8.51
C ALA A 61 27.18 8.69 8.93
N GLY A 62 26.99 8.44 10.23
CA GLY A 62 26.57 7.14 10.75
C GLY A 62 25.18 6.74 10.27
N LEU A 63 24.23 7.67 10.29
CA LEU A 63 22.87 7.44 9.78
C LEU A 63 22.87 7.19 8.27
N SER A 64 23.70 7.90 7.51
CA SER A 64 23.88 7.66 6.08
C SER A 64 24.42 6.26 5.81
N ARG A 65 25.48 5.84 6.53
CA ARG A 65 26.05 4.48 6.42
C ARG A 65 25.06 3.40 6.86
N PHE A 66 24.26 3.65 7.88
CA PHE A 66 23.19 2.72 8.27
C PHE A 66 22.24 2.40 7.11
N LEU A 67 21.89 3.41 6.29
CA LEU A 67 21.03 3.20 5.13
C LEU A 67 21.78 2.64 3.92
N SER A 68 23.03 3.01 3.67
CA SER A 68 23.77 2.66 2.45
C SER A 68 24.61 1.39 2.55
N GLU A 69 25.23 1.13 3.71
CA GLU A 69 26.32 0.16 3.83
C GLU A 69 26.10 -0.92 4.92
N ALA A 70 25.31 -0.61 5.96
CA ALA A 70 25.13 -1.53 7.08
C ALA A 70 24.51 -2.87 6.61
N PRO A 71 24.95 -4.03 7.16
CA PRO A 71 24.59 -5.35 6.67
C PRO A 71 23.23 -5.83 7.19
N TRP A 72 22.18 -5.01 7.10
CA TRP A 72 20.80 -5.43 7.37
C TRP A 72 20.01 -5.57 6.06
N SER A 73 19.09 -6.51 6.04
CA SER A 73 18.25 -6.82 4.87
C SER A 73 16.91 -6.12 4.99
N GLN A 74 16.56 -5.34 3.98
CA GLN A 74 15.24 -4.70 3.85
C GLN A 74 14.15 -5.72 3.52
N GLU A 75 14.51 -6.79 2.82
CA GLU A 75 13.62 -7.89 2.48
C GLU A 75 13.26 -8.68 3.74
N ASP A 76 14.24 -9.00 4.60
CA ASP A 76 14.01 -9.72 5.85
C ASP A 76 13.17 -8.88 6.83
N LEU A 77 13.44 -7.57 6.90
CA LEU A 77 12.64 -6.65 7.69
C LEU A 77 11.17 -6.64 7.21
N ALA A 78 10.97 -6.57 5.90
CA ALA A 78 9.64 -6.59 5.32
C ALA A 78 8.92 -7.95 5.52
N ALA A 79 9.63 -9.06 5.37
CA ALA A 79 9.11 -10.39 5.66
C ALA A 79 8.69 -10.53 7.13
N SER A 80 9.47 -9.93 8.04
CA SER A 80 9.20 -9.97 9.48
C SER A 80 7.89 -9.25 9.84
N TRP A 81 7.68 -8.01 9.38
CA TRP A 81 6.42 -7.32 9.69
C TRP A 81 5.20 -8.00 9.06
N LEU A 82 5.34 -8.56 7.85
CA LEU A 82 4.25 -9.33 7.24
C LEU A 82 3.94 -10.61 8.05
N THR A 83 4.97 -11.24 8.59
CA THR A 83 4.81 -12.42 9.47
C THR A 83 4.06 -12.04 10.75
N HIS A 84 4.43 -10.95 11.42
CA HIS A 84 3.70 -10.45 12.59
C HIS A 84 2.24 -10.13 12.26
N PHE A 85 2.00 -9.42 11.17
CA PHE A 85 0.65 -9.12 10.70
C PHE A 85 -0.17 -10.40 10.46
N ARG A 86 0.42 -11.41 9.80
CA ARG A 86 -0.26 -12.69 9.52
C ARG A 86 -0.61 -13.42 10.81
N GLN A 87 0.30 -13.46 11.79
CA GLN A 87 0.08 -14.09 13.09
C GLN A 87 -1.07 -13.41 13.85
N GLU A 88 -1.07 -12.08 13.89
CA GLU A 88 -2.16 -11.31 14.51
C GLU A 88 -3.50 -11.56 13.81
N MET A 89 -3.52 -11.46 12.48
CA MET A 89 -4.74 -11.59 11.70
C MET A 89 -5.29 -13.01 11.63
N GLN A 90 -4.48 -14.05 11.93
CA GLN A 90 -4.95 -15.43 11.98
C GLN A 90 -6.10 -15.60 12.97
N PHE A 91 -5.94 -15.08 14.18
CA PHE A 91 -7.00 -15.12 15.22
C PHE A 91 -8.25 -14.34 14.80
N VAL A 92 -8.07 -13.18 14.15
CA VAL A 92 -9.19 -12.36 13.69
C VAL A 92 -9.97 -13.06 12.58
N VAL A 93 -9.28 -13.69 11.63
CA VAL A 93 -9.89 -14.48 10.55
C VAL A 93 -10.66 -15.67 11.10
N GLU A 94 -10.11 -16.41 12.06
CA GLU A 94 -10.78 -17.53 12.70
C GLU A 94 -12.05 -17.08 13.41
N ALA A 95 -11.99 -16.00 14.19
CA ALA A 95 -13.16 -15.43 14.86
C ALA A 95 -14.25 -14.99 13.86
N GLU A 96 -13.89 -14.36 12.76
CA GLU A 96 -14.83 -13.95 11.72
C GLU A 96 -15.46 -15.15 11.01
N ARG A 97 -14.70 -16.19 10.71
CA ARG A 97 -15.21 -17.44 10.13
C ARG A 97 -16.23 -18.12 11.07
N HIS A 98 -15.93 -18.18 12.36
CA HIS A 98 -16.88 -18.72 13.36
C HIS A 98 -18.15 -17.87 13.44
N ARG A 99 -18.03 -16.55 13.40
CA ARG A 99 -19.18 -15.64 13.37
C ARG A 99 -20.07 -15.89 12.15
N GLN A 100 -19.48 -16.03 10.97
CA GLN A 100 -20.20 -16.33 9.73
C GLN A 100 -20.87 -17.70 9.76
N GLN A 101 -20.20 -18.72 10.29
CA GLN A 101 -20.79 -20.08 10.48
C GLN A 101 -22.00 -20.05 11.39
N SER A 102 -21.91 -19.36 12.54
CA SER A 102 -23.02 -19.24 13.50
C SER A 102 -24.25 -18.54 12.91
N GLN A 103 -24.04 -17.59 11.99
CA GLN A 103 -25.13 -16.94 11.27
C GLN A 103 -25.75 -17.82 10.18
N GLN A 104 -24.97 -18.71 9.55
CA GLN A 104 -25.45 -19.61 8.49
C GLN A 104 -26.26 -20.80 9.03
N SER A 105 -25.98 -21.29 10.23
CA SER A 105 -26.67 -22.44 10.83
C SER A 105 -28.19 -22.25 11.00
N LYS A 106 -28.69 -21.01 10.90
CA LYS A 106 -30.12 -20.65 10.97
C LYS A 106 -30.84 -20.73 9.61
N ARG A 107 -30.15 -20.98 8.49
CA ARG A 107 -30.74 -21.06 7.15
C ARG A 107 -30.85 -22.51 6.70
N ARG A 108 -32.00 -22.89 6.10
CA ARG A 108 -32.17 -24.20 5.44
C ARG A 108 -31.27 -24.29 4.22
N GLY A 109 -30.40 -25.29 4.15
CA GLY A 109 -29.51 -25.59 3.04
C GLY A 109 -28.13 -26.06 3.52
N ARG A 110 -27.28 -26.55 2.56
CA ARG A 110 -25.89 -26.92 2.88
C ARG A 110 -25.11 -25.66 3.25
N PRO A 111 -24.48 -25.59 4.43
CA PRO A 111 -23.70 -24.42 4.81
C PRO A 111 -22.62 -24.14 3.74
N LYS A 112 -22.57 -22.93 3.19
CA LYS A 112 -21.40 -22.50 2.41
C LYS A 112 -20.24 -22.31 3.39
N GLN A 113 -19.03 -22.71 2.98
CA GLN A 113 -17.86 -22.37 3.79
C GLN A 113 -17.77 -20.83 3.93
N PRO A 114 -17.58 -20.34 5.15
CA PRO A 114 -17.41 -18.90 5.36
C PRO A 114 -16.11 -18.47 4.70
N LEU A 115 -16.20 -17.49 3.81
CA LEU A 115 -15.07 -16.97 3.07
C LEU A 115 -14.71 -15.59 3.60
N VAL A 116 -13.49 -15.45 4.07
CA VAL A 116 -12.88 -14.14 4.35
C VAL A 116 -11.97 -13.81 3.18
N THR A 117 -12.24 -12.69 2.51
CA THR A 117 -11.42 -12.24 1.39
C THR A 117 -10.30 -11.32 1.87
N GLY A 118 -9.06 -11.65 1.50
CA GLY A 118 -7.91 -10.78 1.61
C GLY A 118 -7.53 -10.23 0.23
N TYR A 119 -7.20 -8.94 0.15
CA TYR A 119 -6.82 -8.30 -1.10
C TYR A 119 -5.32 -8.03 -1.14
N VAL A 120 -4.68 -8.42 -2.25
CA VAL A 120 -3.33 -8.00 -2.61
C VAL A 120 -3.45 -6.94 -3.68
N ILE A 121 -3.24 -5.70 -3.29
CA ILE A 121 -3.40 -4.52 -4.16
C ILE A 121 -2.02 -4.12 -4.63
N GLY A 122 -1.83 -3.96 -5.93
CA GLY A 122 -0.54 -3.54 -6.52
C GLY A 122 -0.70 -2.30 -7.38
N ASP A 123 0.24 -1.36 -7.21
CA ASP A 123 0.31 -0.15 -8.04
C ASP A 123 1.72 0.44 -7.99
N ASP A 124 1.98 1.50 -8.76
CA ASP A 124 3.22 2.24 -8.67
C ASP A 124 2.99 3.76 -8.48
N SER A 125 3.94 4.39 -7.82
CA SER A 125 3.94 5.83 -7.60
C SER A 125 5.25 6.45 -8.08
N THR A 126 5.15 7.55 -8.84
CA THR A 126 6.31 8.32 -9.25
C THR A 126 6.66 9.36 -8.19
N ILE A 127 7.91 9.34 -7.74
CA ILE A 127 8.48 10.28 -6.76
C ILE A 127 9.38 11.27 -7.48
N ALA A 128 8.93 12.50 -7.59
CA ALA A 128 9.64 13.56 -8.32
C ALA A 128 10.95 13.94 -7.62
N LYS A 129 12.05 14.02 -8.40
CA LYS A 129 13.36 14.49 -7.97
C LYS A 129 13.92 15.50 -8.98
N PRO A 130 13.30 16.67 -9.12
CA PRO A 130 13.62 17.60 -10.22
C PRO A 130 15.05 18.13 -10.19
N LYS A 131 15.69 18.15 -9.02
CA LYS A 131 17.09 18.54 -8.82
C LYS A 131 18.05 17.34 -8.73
N GLY A 132 17.53 16.11 -8.77
CA GLY A 132 18.34 14.88 -8.74
C GLY A 132 19.14 14.75 -10.04
N ARG A 133 20.46 14.48 -9.92
CA ARG A 133 21.33 14.28 -11.09
C ARG A 133 22.19 13.01 -10.99
N LYS A 134 22.56 12.62 -9.78
CA LYS A 134 23.51 11.52 -9.51
C LYS A 134 22.89 10.42 -8.66
N MET A 135 21.57 10.44 -8.47
CA MET A 135 20.89 9.41 -7.69
C MET A 135 20.73 8.16 -8.56
N GLU A 136 21.08 7.00 -8.04
CA GLU A 136 20.85 5.71 -8.70
C GLU A 136 19.36 5.43 -8.91
N GLY A 137 19.00 4.79 -10.01
CA GLY A 137 17.63 4.47 -10.37
C GLY A 137 16.81 5.66 -10.87
N LEU A 138 17.45 6.83 -11.07
CA LEU A 138 16.76 8.04 -11.52
C LEU A 138 16.36 7.92 -13.00
N GLY A 139 15.08 8.10 -13.29
CA GLY A 139 14.55 8.00 -14.64
C GLY A 139 13.56 9.13 -14.99
N ARG A 140 13.11 9.14 -16.25
CA ARG A 140 12.05 10.04 -16.73
C ARG A 140 10.72 9.30 -16.79
N HIS A 141 9.85 9.56 -15.84
CA HIS A 141 8.55 8.89 -15.71
C HIS A 141 7.42 9.84 -16.13
N HIS A 142 6.33 9.27 -16.63
CA HIS A 142 5.10 10.03 -16.88
C HIS A 142 4.35 10.18 -15.55
N SER A 143 4.09 11.41 -15.16
CA SER A 143 3.23 11.73 -14.00
C SER A 143 1.80 11.95 -14.48
N THR A 144 0.88 11.10 -14.04
CA THR A 144 -0.55 11.25 -14.31
C THR A 144 -1.12 12.50 -13.65
N THR A 145 -0.65 12.84 -12.45
CA THR A 145 -1.07 14.04 -11.72
C THR A 145 -0.63 15.34 -12.41
N GLN A 146 0.62 15.38 -12.92
CA GLN A 146 1.15 16.57 -13.57
C GLN A 146 0.98 16.58 -15.10
N GLN A 147 0.44 15.49 -15.67
CA GLN A 147 0.24 15.30 -17.13
C GLN A 147 1.52 15.56 -17.99
N LYS A 148 2.69 15.31 -17.38
CA LYS A 148 4.01 15.53 -18.04
C LYS A 148 5.03 14.49 -17.63
N ARG A 149 6.13 14.42 -18.36
CA ARG A 149 7.32 13.65 -17.96
C ARG A 149 8.09 14.39 -16.88
N ILE A 150 8.38 13.71 -15.79
CA ILE A 150 9.17 14.21 -14.66
C ILE A 150 10.38 13.32 -14.41
N VAL A 151 11.44 13.93 -13.90
CA VAL A 151 12.62 13.19 -13.41
C VAL A 151 12.34 12.72 -11.99
N GLY A 152 12.58 11.44 -11.71
CA GLY A 152 12.30 10.88 -10.41
C GLY A 152 12.53 9.39 -10.32
N HIS A 153 12.08 8.80 -9.24
CA HIS A 153 12.04 7.36 -9.04
C HIS A 153 10.62 6.83 -9.20
N SER A 154 10.48 5.57 -9.59
CA SER A 154 9.19 4.88 -9.61
C SER A 154 9.22 3.78 -8.55
N LEU A 155 8.41 3.95 -7.52
CA LEU A 155 8.16 2.98 -6.46
C LEU A 155 7.05 2.03 -6.92
N VAL A 156 7.34 0.73 -7.02
CA VAL A 156 6.32 -0.32 -7.19
C VAL A 156 6.01 -0.90 -5.82
N GLN A 157 4.74 -0.89 -5.45
CA GLN A 157 4.28 -1.21 -4.10
C GLN A 157 3.13 -2.22 -4.14
N GLY A 158 3.14 -3.14 -3.17
CA GLY A 158 2.00 -3.97 -2.82
C GLY A 158 1.41 -3.57 -1.47
N LEU A 159 0.11 -3.79 -1.31
CA LEU A 159 -0.61 -3.60 -0.06
C LEU A 159 -1.47 -4.84 0.19
N TYR A 160 -1.33 -5.48 1.34
CA TYR A 160 -2.25 -6.51 1.81
C TYR A 160 -3.34 -5.87 2.65
N LEU A 161 -4.58 -5.98 2.19
CA LEU A 161 -5.77 -5.53 2.91
C LEU A 161 -6.57 -6.76 3.33
N LEU A 162 -6.78 -6.93 4.63
CA LEU A 162 -7.54 -8.05 5.19
C LEU A 162 -8.51 -7.53 6.25
N LEU A 163 -9.80 -7.72 5.99
CA LEU A 163 -10.86 -7.10 6.77
C LEU A 163 -10.69 -5.56 6.76
N SER A 164 -10.46 -4.93 7.91
CA SER A 164 -10.21 -3.48 8.02
C SER A 164 -8.75 -3.13 8.31
N ARG A 165 -7.83 -4.12 8.25
CA ARG A 165 -6.41 -3.97 8.56
C ARG A 165 -5.57 -3.96 7.28
N GLN A 166 -4.52 -3.17 7.26
CA GLN A 166 -3.65 -2.96 6.12
C GLN A 166 -2.19 -3.26 6.47
N CYS A 167 -1.49 -3.92 5.55
CA CYS A 167 -0.07 -4.22 5.68
C CYS A 167 0.64 -3.94 4.34
N PRO A 168 1.46 -2.90 4.22
CA PRO A 168 2.26 -2.69 3.01
C PRO A 168 3.26 -3.84 2.85
N LEU A 169 3.46 -4.27 1.61
CA LEU A 169 4.46 -5.26 1.25
C LEU A 169 5.82 -4.57 0.98
N ALA A 170 6.88 -5.35 0.77
CA ALA A 170 8.20 -4.80 0.49
C ALA A 170 8.19 -3.85 -0.72
N PRO A 171 8.68 -2.60 -0.57
CA PRO A 171 8.77 -1.65 -1.68
C PRO A 171 9.81 -2.09 -2.70
N GLN A 172 9.59 -1.79 -3.98
CA GLN A 172 10.52 -2.11 -5.06
C GLN A 172 10.83 -0.85 -5.88
N LEU A 173 12.10 -0.66 -6.21
CA LEU A 173 12.53 0.42 -7.11
C LEU A 173 12.48 -0.08 -8.55
N TYR A 174 11.64 0.54 -9.37
CA TYR A 174 11.66 0.31 -10.80
C TYR A 174 12.70 1.21 -11.47
N ARG A 175 13.57 0.61 -12.29
CA ARG A 175 14.52 1.29 -13.16
C ARG A 175 14.14 1.08 -14.63
N GLN A 176 14.26 2.12 -15.42
CA GLN A 176 14.10 1.99 -16.88
C GLN A 176 15.26 1.19 -17.46
N GLU A 177 15.05 0.49 -18.58
CA GLU A 177 16.06 -0.37 -19.21
C GLU A 177 17.38 0.37 -19.50
N ALA A 178 17.28 1.61 -20.01
CA ALA A 178 18.46 2.44 -20.26
C ALA A 178 19.21 2.83 -18.97
N VAL A 179 18.49 2.99 -17.85
CA VAL A 179 19.10 3.25 -16.53
C VAL A 179 19.78 1.99 -16.02
N CYS A 180 19.14 0.82 -16.17
CA CYS A 180 19.75 -0.46 -15.79
C CYS A 180 21.04 -0.72 -16.56
N ALA A 181 21.05 -0.44 -17.87
CA ALA A 181 22.26 -0.59 -18.69
C ALA A 181 23.39 0.36 -18.25
N ALA A 182 23.06 1.60 -17.85
CA ALA A 182 24.05 2.58 -17.38
C ALA A 182 24.58 2.26 -15.96
N GLU A 183 23.77 1.60 -15.13
CA GLU A 183 24.11 1.19 -13.75
C GLU A 183 24.61 -0.27 -13.68
N GLU A 184 24.76 -0.96 -14.82
CA GLU A 184 25.20 -2.35 -14.92
C GLU A 184 24.39 -3.34 -14.05
N VAL A 185 23.06 -3.10 -13.96
CA VAL A 185 22.14 -3.95 -13.21
C VAL A 185 21.13 -4.62 -14.15
N ALA A 186 20.62 -5.79 -13.76
CA ALA A 186 19.64 -6.51 -14.54
C ALA A 186 18.30 -5.74 -14.63
N PHE A 187 17.77 -5.61 -15.84
CA PHE A 187 16.47 -4.98 -16.06
C PHE A 187 15.33 -5.87 -15.58
N GLN A 188 14.37 -5.27 -14.87
CA GLN A 188 13.11 -5.87 -14.48
C GLN A 188 11.99 -4.89 -14.77
N SER A 189 11.04 -5.30 -15.62
CA SER A 189 9.86 -4.48 -15.85
C SER A 189 8.96 -4.42 -14.61
N LYS A 190 8.08 -3.44 -14.54
CA LYS A 190 7.06 -3.38 -13.45
C LYS A 190 6.18 -4.64 -13.45
N ILE A 191 5.96 -5.26 -14.61
CA ILE A 191 5.23 -6.53 -14.72
C ILE A 191 6.04 -7.67 -14.07
N ASP A 192 7.37 -7.73 -14.23
CA ASP A 192 8.22 -8.73 -13.57
C ASP A 192 8.20 -8.55 -12.04
N GLN A 193 8.26 -7.30 -11.59
CA GLN A 193 8.21 -6.96 -10.17
C GLN A 193 6.86 -7.36 -9.55
N MET A 194 5.75 -7.05 -10.24
CA MET A 194 4.41 -7.40 -9.78
C MET A 194 4.15 -8.92 -9.84
N GLU A 195 4.66 -9.63 -10.86
CA GLU A 195 4.57 -11.08 -10.92
C GLU A 195 5.31 -11.73 -9.76
N ARG A 196 6.52 -11.26 -9.44
CA ARG A 196 7.28 -11.75 -8.28
C ARG A 196 6.52 -11.53 -6.98
N LEU A 197 5.89 -10.36 -6.81
CA LEU A 197 5.06 -10.07 -5.66
C LEU A 197 3.90 -11.06 -5.54
N ILE A 198 3.14 -11.29 -6.63
CA ILE A 198 2.00 -12.22 -6.63
C ILE A 198 2.46 -13.65 -6.31
N ARG A 199 3.56 -14.11 -6.94
CA ARG A 199 4.07 -15.47 -6.76
C ARG A 199 4.63 -15.73 -5.36
N GLY A 200 5.28 -14.73 -4.77
CA GLY A 200 5.92 -14.83 -3.46
C GLY A 200 5.00 -14.48 -2.28
N PHE A 201 3.77 -14.04 -2.56
CA PHE A 201 2.85 -13.65 -1.49
C PHE A 201 2.24 -14.87 -0.79
N GLU A 202 2.32 -14.87 0.55
CA GLU A 202 1.71 -15.89 1.39
C GLU A 202 0.57 -15.26 2.22
N PRO A 203 -0.70 -15.63 1.95
CA PRO A 203 -1.85 -15.09 2.66
C PRO A 203 -2.00 -15.62 4.09
N VAL A 204 -2.89 -15.00 4.87
CA VAL A 204 -3.38 -15.58 6.12
C VAL A 204 -4.19 -16.83 5.81
N GLU A 205 -3.97 -17.89 6.55
CA GLU A 205 -4.62 -19.19 6.32
C GLU A 205 -6.15 -19.07 6.45
N GLY A 206 -6.86 -19.80 5.59
CA GLY A 206 -8.34 -19.79 5.57
C GLY A 206 -8.97 -18.56 4.91
N THR A 207 -8.17 -17.73 4.22
CA THR A 207 -8.68 -16.61 3.41
C THR A 207 -8.67 -16.93 1.92
N VAL A 208 -9.54 -16.28 1.16
CA VAL A 208 -9.48 -16.23 -0.30
C VAL A 208 -8.71 -14.98 -0.69
N THR A 209 -7.65 -15.16 -1.48
CA THR A 209 -6.82 -14.03 -1.93
C THR A 209 -7.34 -13.48 -3.25
N HIS A 210 -7.54 -12.18 -3.32
CA HIS A 210 -7.94 -11.46 -4.51
C HIS A 210 -6.91 -10.39 -4.86
N VAL A 211 -6.26 -10.51 -6.01
CA VAL A 211 -5.28 -9.54 -6.53
C VAL A 211 -6.02 -8.41 -7.25
N LEU A 212 -5.73 -7.16 -6.89
CA LEU A 212 -6.35 -5.96 -7.47
C LEU A 212 -5.29 -5.06 -8.09
N LEU A 213 -5.40 -4.80 -9.40
CA LEU A 213 -4.42 -4.01 -10.14
C LEU A 213 -5.11 -2.99 -11.05
N ASP A 214 -4.38 -1.95 -11.44
CA ASP A 214 -4.88 -0.97 -12.41
C ASP A 214 -4.84 -1.50 -13.86
N SER A 215 -5.29 -0.70 -14.81
CA SER A 215 -5.36 -1.06 -16.23
C SER A 215 -3.99 -1.20 -16.89
N TRP A 216 -2.94 -0.59 -16.32
CA TRP A 216 -1.58 -0.71 -16.83
C TRP A 216 -1.03 -2.12 -16.62
N TYR A 217 -1.39 -2.74 -15.47
CA TYR A 217 -1.02 -4.11 -15.10
C TYR A 217 -1.95 -5.18 -15.69
N CYS A 218 -2.88 -4.85 -16.60
CA CYS A 218 -3.75 -5.83 -17.26
C CYS A 218 -2.97 -6.67 -18.28
N ALA A 219 -2.17 -7.59 -17.81
CA ALA A 219 -1.31 -8.48 -18.58
C ALA A 219 -1.64 -9.96 -18.33
N LYS A 220 -1.73 -10.78 -19.39
CA LYS A 220 -2.01 -12.23 -19.29
C LYS A 220 -1.05 -12.95 -18.34
N ARG A 221 0.19 -12.50 -18.27
CA ARG A 221 1.23 -13.05 -17.40
C ARG A 221 0.87 -12.93 -15.91
N LEU A 222 0.35 -11.79 -15.46
CA LEU A 222 -0.09 -11.58 -14.08
C LEU A 222 -1.35 -12.40 -13.76
N TRP A 223 -2.29 -12.49 -14.70
CA TRP A 223 -3.47 -13.34 -14.56
C TRP A 223 -3.08 -14.82 -14.43
N ARG A 224 -2.08 -15.27 -15.18
CA ARG A 224 -1.54 -16.62 -15.07
C ARG A 224 -0.89 -16.84 -13.70
N ALA A 225 -0.07 -15.90 -13.24
CA ALA A 225 0.59 -15.98 -11.94
C ALA A 225 -0.43 -16.07 -10.78
N ALA A 226 -1.49 -15.26 -10.82
CA ALA A 226 -2.56 -15.33 -9.84
C ALA A 226 -3.27 -16.70 -9.86
N ARG A 227 -3.63 -17.20 -11.06
CA ARG A 227 -4.28 -18.51 -11.21
C ARG A 227 -3.43 -19.69 -10.75
N GLU A 228 -2.11 -19.66 -10.99
CA GLU A 228 -1.17 -20.69 -10.53
C GLU A 228 -1.01 -20.71 -9.00
N ARG A 229 -1.45 -19.64 -8.33
CA ARG A 229 -1.51 -19.51 -6.87
C ARG A 229 -2.93 -19.69 -6.31
N ASP A 230 -3.91 -20.10 -7.12
CA ASP A 230 -5.32 -20.14 -6.76
C ASP A 230 -5.87 -18.79 -6.24
N PHE A 231 -5.29 -17.68 -6.70
CA PHE A 231 -5.76 -16.34 -6.39
C PHE A 231 -6.75 -15.84 -7.44
N LEU A 232 -7.78 -15.15 -6.98
CA LEU A 232 -8.63 -14.35 -7.84
C LEU A 232 -7.88 -13.09 -8.28
N ILE A 233 -8.25 -12.52 -9.43
CA ILE A 233 -7.65 -11.30 -9.92
C ILE A 233 -8.67 -10.40 -10.59
N THR A 234 -8.65 -9.11 -10.25
CA THR A 234 -9.39 -8.06 -10.95
C THR A 234 -8.42 -6.96 -11.39
N THR A 235 -8.49 -6.62 -12.67
CA THR A 235 -7.65 -5.56 -13.25
C THR A 235 -8.52 -4.53 -13.98
N GLY A 236 -8.09 -3.26 -13.98
CA GLY A 236 -8.66 -2.30 -14.90
C GLY A 236 -8.52 -2.75 -16.36
N LEU A 237 -9.46 -2.39 -17.22
CA LEU A 237 -9.41 -2.62 -18.66
C LEU A 237 -9.35 -1.29 -19.42
N LYS A 238 -8.61 -1.28 -20.54
CA LYS A 238 -8.64 -0.17 -21.51
C LYS A 238 -9.78 -0.38 -22.50
N SER A 239 -10.43 0.70 -22.93
CA SER A 239 -11.56 0.70 -23.87
C SER A 239 -11.27 0.03 -25.22
N ASN A 240 -10.00 -0.04 -25.62
CA ASN A 240 -9.56 -0.65 -26.87
C ASN A 240 -9.36 -2.18 -26.81
N ARG A 241 -9.71 -2.84 -25.70
CA ARG A 241 -9.67 -4.31 -25.60
C ARG A 241 -10.78 -4.94 -26.42
N TRP A 242 -10.55 -6.17 -26.86
CA TRP A 242 -11.47 -6.94 -27.69
C TRP A 242 -12.18 -7.99 -26.82
N LEU A 243 -13.49 -8.01 -26.89
CA LEU A 243 -14.39 -8.95 -26.23
C LEU A 243 -14.91 -9.97 -27.25
N ARG A 244 -15.13 -11.20 -26.80
CA ARG A 244 -15.86 -12.20 -27.54
C ARG A 244 -17.37 -12.01 -27.28
N VAL A 245 -18.12 -11.54 -28.28
CA VAL A 245 -19.56 -11.32 -28.16
C VAL A 245 -20.34 -12.34 -29.01
N VAL A 246 -21.51 -12.73 -28.55
CA VAL A 246 -22.42 -13.59 -29.33
C VAL A 246 -22.85 -12.83 -30.59
N ASP A 247 -22.83 -13.51 -31.72
CA ASP A 247 -23.27 -13.00 -33.00
C ASP A 247 -23.80 -14.16 -33.84
N GLU A 248 -25.11 -14.27 -33.91
CA GLU A 248 -25.80 -15.35 -34.63
C GLU A 248 -25.71 -15.19 -36.14
N THR A 249 -25.25 -14.05 -36.64
CA THR A 249 -25.12 -13.80 -38.08
C THR A 249 -23.86 -14.43 -38.68
N VAL A 250 -22.95 -14.90 -37.84
CA VAL A 250 -21.70 -15.57 -38.26
C VAL A 250 -21.75 -17.07 -37.94
N GLU A 251 -21.19 -17.90 -38.80
CA GLU A 251 -21.19 -19.36 -38.68
C GLU A 251 -20.73 -19.89 -37.32
N GLN A 252 -19.72 -19.27 -36.73
CA GLN A 252 -19.18 -19.64 -35.42
C GLN A 252 -20.00 -19.16 -34.21
N GLY A 253 -21.11 -18.41 -34.45
CA GLY A 253 -22.01 -17.90 -33.41
C GLY A 253 -21.42 -16.80 -32.52
N TRP A 254 -20.23 -16.25 -32.84
CA TRP A 254 -19.58 -15.19 -32.07
C TRP A 254 -18.58 -14.41 -32.92
N ARG A 255 -18.30 -13.18 -32.49
CA ARG A 255 -17.24 -12.33 -33.08
C ARG A 255 -16.43 -11.60 -32.03
N TRP A 256 -15.28 -11.10 -32.44
CA TRP A 256 -14.53 -10.15 -31.64
C TRP A 256 -15.03 -8.73 -31.87
N GLN A 257 -15.34 -8.01 -30.79
CA GLN A 257 -15.77 -6.61 -30.82
C GLN A 257 -14.94 -5.80 -29.84
N LYS A 258 -14.57 -4.56 -30.19
CA LYS A 258 -13.91 -3.67 -29.23
C LYS A 258 -14.85 -3.35 -28.07
N LEU A 259 -14.28 -3.22 -26.86
CA LEU A 259 -15.06 -2.86 -25.67
C LEU A 259 -15.76 -1.51 -25.84
N SER A 260 -15.09 -0.50 -26.46
CA SER A 260 -15.72 0.78 -26.81
C SER A 260 -17.00 0.63 -27.65
N ASP A 261 -16.93 -0.22 -28.67
CA ASP A 261 -18.02 -0.40 -29.62
C ASP A 261 -19.15 -1.23 -29.00
N TYR A 262 -18.81 -2.21 -28.15
CA TYR A 262 -19.79 -2.95 -27.35
C TYR A 262 -20.59 -2.02 -26.45
N VAL A 263 -19.88 -1.15 -25.69
CA VAL A 263 -20.52 -0.19 -24.76
C VAL A 263 -21.37 0.83 -25.49
N ALA A 264 -20.99 1.26 -26.69
CA ALA A 264 -21.80 2.16 -27.52
C ALA A 264 -23.14 1.55 -28.00
N GLY A 265 -23.20 0.22 -28.04
CA GLY A 265 -24.42 -0.51 -28.38
C GLY A 265 -25.34 -0.81 -27.19
N LEU A 266 -24.92 -0.52 -25.95
CA LEU A 266 -25.75 -0.73 -24.76
C LEU A 266 -26.77 0.39 -24.59
N SER A 267 -27.97 0.01 -24.21
CA SER A 267 -29.06 0.90 -23.82
C SER A 267 -29.02 1.19 -22.31
N GLU A 268 -29.80 2.15 -21.83
CA GLU A 268 -29.92 2.45 -20.41
C GLU A 268 -30.44 1.25 -19.60
N GLN A 269 -31.28 0.42 -20.19
CA GLN A 269 -31.90 -0.76 -19.56
C GLN A 269 -30.87 -1.88 -19.27
N ASP A 270 -29.73 -1.87 -19.95
CA ASP A 270 -28.65 -2.84 -19.74
C ASP A 270 -27.85 -2.58 -18.47
N TYR A 271 -28.06 -1.43 -17.82
CA TYR A 271 -27.35 -1.04 -16.61
C TYR A 271 -28.21 -1.18 -15.36
N VAL A 272 -27.59 -1.69 -14.30
CA VAL A 272 -28.20 -1.79 -12.97
C VAL A 272 -27.67 -0.66 -12.09
N PRO A 273 -28.54 0.16 -11.47
CA PRO A 273 -28.10 1.17 -10.50
C PRO A 273 -27.64 0.52 -9.19
N LEU A 274 -26.41 0.77 -8.78
CA LEU A 274 -25.81 0.27 -7.54
C LEU A 274 -25.13 1.40 -6.78
N LYS A 275 -24.95 1.23 -5.46
CA LYS A 275 -24.21 2.18 -4.65
C LYS A 275 -22.72 1.88 -4.72
N TRP A 276 -21.91 2.89 -5.04
CA TRP A 276 -20.44 2.79 -4.95
C TRP A 276 -20.04 2.62 -3.49
N PRO A 277 -19.31 1.54 -3.11
CA PRO A 277 -19.09 1.19 -1.70
C PRO A 277 -18.44 2.32 -0.87
N ARG A 278 -17.48 3.04 -1.44
CA ARG A 278 -16.73 4.07 -0.71
C ARG A 278 -17.48 5.39 -0.52
N SER A 279 -18.24 5.83 -1.52
CA SER A 279 -18.89 7.15 -1.51
C SER A 279 -20.40 7.11 -1.27
N GLY A 280 -21.03 5.93 -1.36
CA GLY A 280 -22.48 5.77 -1.32
C GLY A 280 -23.22 6.33 -2.54
N LYS A 281 -22.51 6.96 -3.50
CA LYS A 281 -23.12 7.51 -4.71
C LYS A 281 -23.62 6.40 -5.62
N VAL A 282 -24.75 6.64 -6.29
CA VAL A 282 -25.28 5.71 -7.30
C VAL A 282 -24.37 5.73 -8.52
N VAL A 283 -24.08 4.54 -9.04
CA VAL A 283 -23.39 4.28 -10.31
C VAL A 283 -24.18 3.26 -11.09
N TYR A 284 -24.02 3.24 -12.40
CA TYR A 284 -24.71 2.36 -13.31
C TYR A 284 -23.74 1.29 -13.81
N VAL A 285 -24.07 0.04 -13.57
CA VAL A 285 -23.16 -1.11 -13.77
C VAL A 285 -23.74 -2.08 -14.77
N HIS A 286 -22.95 -2.47 -15.76
CA HIS A 286 -23.22 -3.60 -16.63
C HIS A 286 -22.13 -4.65 -16.46
N VAL A 287 -22.53 -5.92 -16.34
CA VAL A 287 -21.59 -7.04 -16.17
C VAL A 287 -21.80 -8.05 -17.30
N LEU A 288 -20.72 -8.40 -17.96
CA LEU A 288 -20.70 -9.38 -19.05
C LEU A 288 -19.67 -10.47 -18.78
N THR A 289 -20.11 -11.74 -18.70
CA THR A 289 -19.18 -12.88 -18.65
C THR A 289 -18.74 -13.27 -20.06
N THR A 290 -17.48 -13.00 -20.38
CA THR A 290 -16.94 -13.25 -21.73
C THR A 290 -15.44 -13.54 -21.71
N SER A 291 -14.89 -13.87 -22.90
CA SER A 291 -13.43 -13.94 -23.10
C SER A 291 -12.91 -12.61 -23.59
N VAL A 292 -11.86 -12.12 -22.99
CA VAL A 292 -11.12 -10.92 -23.42
C VAL A 292 -9.88 -11.38 -24.20
N ARG A 293 -9.66 -10.80 -25.41
CA ARG A 293 -8.53 -11.17 -26.28
C ARG A 293 -7.19 -10.96 -25.56
N LYS A 294 -6.32 -11.96 -25.60
CA LYS A 294 -5.04 -12.02 -24.88
C LYS A 294 -5.20 -11.98 -23.35
N LEU A 295 -6.36 -12.39 -22.83
CA LEU A 295 -6.63 -12.62 -21.43
C LEU A 295 -7.33 -13.98 -21.27
N TYR A 296 -8.15 -14.15 -20.27
CA TYR A 296 -8.97 -15.36 -20.07
C TYR A 296 -10.46 -15.05 -20.17
N ARG A 297 -11.31 -16.08 -20.00
CA ARG A 297 -12.72 -15.88 -19.70
C ARG A 297 -12.84 -15.21 -18.32
N CYS A 298 -13.63 -14.16 -18.25
CA CYS A 298 -13.73 -13.31 -17.06
C CYS A 298 -15.08 -12.58 -17.07
N GLN A 299 -15.43 -11.98 -15.96
CA GLN A 299 -16.45 -10.96 -15.88
C GLN A 299 -15.86 -9.60 -16.28
N VAL A 300 -16.44 -8.97 -17.28
CA VAL A 300 -16.15 -7.59 -17.66
C VAL A 300 -17.17 -6.69 -16.99
N VAL A 301 -16.70 -5.74 -16.19
CA VAL A 301 -17.51 -4.79 -15.43
C VAL A 301 -17.38 -3.42 -16.07
N ILE A 302 -18.50 -2.86 -16.47
CA ILE A 302 -18.62 -1.53 -17.09
C ILE A 302 -19.35 -0.64 -16.09
N VAL A 303 -18.73 0.48 -15.70
CA VAL A 303 -19.28 1.41 -14.72
C VAL A 303 -19.40 2.80 -15.33
N ARG A 304 -20.59 3.41 -15.21
CA ARG A 304 -20.88 4.80 -15.57
C ARG A 304 -21.35 5.56 -14.33
N HIS A 305 -20.90 6.79 -14.16
CA HIS A 305 -21.36 7.64 -13.04
C HIS A 305 -22.75 8.25 -13.32
N ALA A 306 -23.09 8.42 -14.59
CA ALA A 306 -24.41 8.86 -15.05
C ALA A 306 -24.65 8.26 -16.44
N LEU A 307 -25.91 7.96 -16.79
CA LEU A 307 -26.27 7.35 -18.06
C LEU A 307 -26.15 8.32 -19.25
N ASP A 308 -26.34 9.60 -19.00
CA ASP A 308 -26.18 10.70 -19.96
C ASP A 308 -24.72 11.18 -20.13
N ALA A 309 -23.80 10.73 -19.23
CA ALA A 309 -22.39 11.11 -19.33
C ALA A 309 -21.72 10.53 -20.58
N PRO A 310 -20.72 11.21 -21.17
CA PRO A 310 -19.99 10.70 -22.32
C PRO A 310 -19.35 9.33 -22.05
N LEU A 311 -19.41 8.41 -23.04
CA LEU A 311 -18.84 7.07 -22.91
C LEU A 311 -17.34 7.06 -22.61
N ALA A 312 -16.61 8.12 -22.94
CA ALA A 312 -15.20 8.28 -22.57
C ALA A 312 -14.97 8.33 -21.04
N GLN A 313 -15.99 8.64 -20.25
CA GLN A 313 -15.93 8.64 -18.79
C GLN A 313 -16.25 7.27 -18.19
N ALA A 314 -16.73 6.31 -18.97
CA ALA A 314 -16.95 4.96 -18.49
C ALA A 314 -15.64 4.31 -18.03
N ARG A 315 -15.74 3.50 -16.99
CA ARG A 315 -14.61 2.73 -16.43
C ARG A 315 -14.85 1.26 -16.63
N PHE A 316 -13.78 0.52 -16.87
CA PHE A 316 -13.82 -0.88 -17.25
C PHE A 316 -12.90 -1.72 -16.41
N TRP A 317 -13.35 -2.89 -15.98
CA TRP A 317 -12.56 -3.88 -15.28
C TRP A 317 -12.82 -5.28 -15.82
N ALA A 318 -11.84 -6.17 -15.60
CA ALA A 318 -12.00 -7.60 -15.81
C ALA A 318 -11.71 -8.31 -14.48
N SER A 319 -12.58 -9.25 -14.10
CA SER A 319 -12.44 -10.08 -12.91
C SER A 319 -12.44 -11.57 -13.27
N SER A 320 -11.52 -12.33 -12.67
CA SER A 320 -11.50 -13.80 -12.76
C SER A 320 -12.55 -14.46 -11.88
N ASP A 321 -13.16 -13.72 -10.94
CA ASP A 321 -14.27 -14.19 -10.12
C ASP A 321 -15.54 -14.26 -10.98
N LEU A 322 -15.91 -15.47 -11.42
CA LEU A 322 -17.07 -15.68 -12.29
C LEU A 322 -18.38 -15.84 -11.49
N ASP A 323 -18.29 -16.02 -10.19
CA ASP A 323 -19.43 -16.26 -9.31
C ASP A 323 -19.87 -15.00 -8.55
N ALA A 324 -19.05 -13.95 -8.57
CA ALA A 324 -19.36 -12.69 -7.90
C ALA A 324 -20.50 -11.95 -8.59
N ASP A 325 -21.44 -11.43 -7.81
CA ASP A 325 -22.44 -10.50 -8.29
C ASP A 325 -21.88 -9.09 -8.54
N ALA A 326 -22.65 -8.24 -9.19
CA ALA A 326 -22.22 -6.89 -9.55
C ALA A 326 -21.84 -6.03 -8.33
N GLN A 327 -22.52 -6.17 -7.19
CA GLN A 327 -22.22 -5.43 -5.97
C GLN A 327 -20.89 -5.89 -5.35
N THR A 328 -20.64 -7.20 -5.35
CA THR A 328 -19.36 -7.80 -4.90
C THR A 328 -18.20 -7.35 -5.79
N LEU A 329 -18.40 -7.34 -7.11
CA LEU A 329 -17.38 -6.83 -8.06
C LEU A 329 -17.06 -5.36 -7.82
N LEU A 330 -18.07 -4.53 -7.54
CA LEU A 330 -17.84 -3.12 -7.17
C LEU A 330 -17.07 -2.99 -5.85
N ALA A 331 -17.32 -3.87 -4.87
CA ALA A 331 -16.57 -3.89 -3.63
C ALA A 331 -15.09 -4.20 -3.87
N HIS A 332 -14.77 -5.21 -4.70
CA HIS A 332 -13.39 -5.52 -5.10
C HIS A 332 -12.72 -4.32 -5.79
N ILE A 333 -13.40 -3.72 -6.77
CA ILE A 333 -12.89 -2.55 -7.50
C ILE A 333 -12.64 -1.37 -6.55
N SER A 334 -13.54 -1.14 -5.61
CA SER A 334 -13.45 -0.04 -4.64
C SER A 334 -12.27 -0.24 -3.67
N ALA A 335 -11.99 -1.47 -3.24
CA ALA A 335 -10.89 -1.80 -2.35
C ALA A 335 -9.51 -1.45 -2.95
N ARG A 336 -9.36 -1.44 -4.28
CA ARG A 336 -8.11 -1.06 -4.95
C ARG A 336 -7.63 0.34 -4.56
N TRP A 337 -8.54 1.24 -4.21
CA TRP A 337 -8.19 2.62 -3.85
C TRP A 337 -7.32 2.73 -2.59
N GLU A 338 -7.29 1.71 -1.74
CA GLU A 338 -6.53 1.76 -0.49
C GLU A 338 -5.02 1.90 -0.72
N ILE A 339 -4.48 1.47 -1.87
CA ILE A 339 -3.06 1.69 -2.18
C ILE A 339 -2.77 3.16 -2.54
N GLU A 340 -3.75 3.88 -3.10
CA GLU A 340 -3.62 5.32 -3.37
C GLU A 340 -3.63 6.12 -2.05
N VAL A 341 -4.42 5.66 -1.06
CA VAL A 341 -4.40 6.20 0.31
C VAL A 341 -3.05 5.95 0.96
N LEU A 342 -2.51 4.74 0.87
CA LEU A 342 -1.16 4.42 1.36
C LEU A 342 -0.09 5.35 0.78
N PHE A 343 -0.13 5.63 -0.53
CA PHE A 343 0.80 6.56 -1.16
C PHE A 343 0.59 8.00 -0.69
N GLY A 344 -0.65 8.43 -0.51
CA GLY A 344 -0.99 9.75 0.04
C GLY A 344 -0.44 9.93 1.45
N ASP A 345 -0.85 9.06 2.37
CA ASP A 345 -0.42 9.08 3.77
C ASP A 345 1.11 8.94 3.89
N GLY A 346 1.73 8.07 3.09
CA GLY A 346 3.18 7.91 3.06
C GLY A 346 3.92 9.19 2.69
N LYS A 347 3.42 9.96 1.72
CA LYS A 347 4.02 11.24 1.32
C LYS A 347 3.72 12.35 2.33
N GLU A 348 2.49 12.49 2.76
CA GLU A 348 2.04 13.59 3.62
C GLU A 348 2.50 13.39 5.07
N GLU A 349 2.30 12.20 5.62
CA GLU A 349 2.52 11.93 7.03
C GLU A 349 3.91 11.38 7.34
N LEU A 350 4.57 10.69 6.40
CA LEU A 350 5.86 10.04 6.61
C LEU A 350 7.00 10.57 5.71
N GLY A 351 6.70 11.48 4.76
CA GLY A 351 7.71 12.05 3.87
C GLY A 351 8.39 11.03 2.97
N LEU A 352 7.63 10.05 2.48
CA LEU A 352 8.10 9.00 1.56
C LEU A 352 8.88 9.56 0.36
N ASP A 353 8.62 10.80 -0.03
CA ASP A 353 9.26 11.52 -1.13
C ASP A 353 10.34 12.52 -0.68
N HIS A 354 10.61 12.66 0.64
CA HIS A 354 11.52 13.69 1.17
C HIS A 354 13.01 13.32 1.11
N TYR A 355 13.36 12.06 0.94
CA TYR A 355 14.76 11.59 0.96
C TYR A 355 15.66 12.33 -0.03
N GLN A 356 16.95 12.43 0.31
CA GLN A 356 18.04 12.97 -0.51
C GLN A 356 19.22 11.99 -0.48
N LEU A 357 18.97 10.74 -0.89
CA LEU A 357 19.90 9.63 -0.86
C LEU A 357 20.41 9.34 -2.27
N MET A 358 21.67 8.94 -2.40
CA MET A 358 22.31 8.73 -3.70
C MET A 358 22.21 7.29 -4.18
N SER A 359 22.44 6.31 -3.30
CA SER A 359 22.40 4.90 -3.67
C SER A 359 20.99 4.32 -3.66
N ALA A 360 20.71 3.42 -4.57
CA ALA A 360 19.44 2.69 -4.66
C ALA A 360 19.16 1.88 -3.39
N THR A 361 20.19 1.28 -2.79
CA THR A 361 20.08 0.58 -1.52
C THR A 361 19.58 1.50 -0.41
N ALA A 362 20.16 2.69 -0.27
CA ALA A 362 19.71 3.65 0.74
C ALA A 362 18.27 4.15 0.48
N ILE A 363 17.90 4.36 -0.78
CA ILE A 363 16.55 4.77 -1.18
C ILE A 363 15.53 3.67 -0.82
N LEU A 364 15.80 2.43 -1.19
CA LEU A 364 14.93 1.29 -0.87
C LEU A 364 14.79 1.10 0.64
N ARG A 365 15.89 1.19 1.39
CA ARG A 365 15.87 1.08 2.85
C ARG A 365 15.09 2.22 3.52
N PHE A 366 15.22 3.45 3.01
CA PHE A 366 14.38 4.56 3.48
C PHE A 366 12.89 4.30 3.22
N TRP A 367 12.52 3.83 2.02
CA TRP A 367 11.14 3.46 1.72
C TRP A 367 10.64 2.32 2.60
N THR A 368 11.49 1.32 2.84
CA THR A 368 11.18 0.19 3.74
C THR A 368 10.87 0.68 5.16
N LEU A 369 11.69 1.59 5.70
CA LEU A 369 11.45 2.16 7.02
C LEU A 369 10.22 3.07 7.06
N ALA A 370 9.92 3.80 5.98
CA ALA A 370 8.69 4.57 5.86
C ALA A 370 7.44 3.66 5.80
N MET A 371 7.51 2.52 5.08
CA MET A 371 6.44 1.51 5.09
C MET A 371 6.28 0.86 6.47
N LEU A 372 7.37 0.55 7.16
CA LEU A 372 7.30 0.04 8.53
C LEU A 372 6.69 1.07 9.51
N ALA A 373 7.02 2.35 9.37
CA ALA A 373 6.37 3.40 10.14
C ALA A 373 4.86 3.48 9.85
N SER A 374 4.44 3.23 8.60
CA SER A 374 3.01 3.17 8.26
C SER A 374 2.31 1.95 8.87
N VAL A 375 3.00 0.81 9.05
CA VAL A 375 2.47 -0.35 9.79
C VAL A 375 2.17 0.05 11.25
N PHE A 376 3.13 0.71 11.92
CA PHE A 376 2.91 1.18 13.28
C PHE A 376 1.74 2.17 13.38
N LEU A 377 1.67 3.14 12.46
CA LEU A 377 0.57 4.11 12.44
C LEU A 377 -0.78 3.44 12.18
N GLU A 378 -0.83 2.38 11.40
CA GLU A 378 -2.05 1.59 11.16
C GLU A 378 -2.48 0.83 12.42
N GLU A 379 -1.55 0.21 13.15
CA GLU A 379 -1.81 -0.43 14.44
C GLU A 379 -2.39 0.60 15.44
N GLU A 380 -1.76 1.78 15.57
CA GLU A 380 -2.22 2.87 16.40
C GLU A 380 -3.59 3.40 15.97
N GLN A 381 -3.81 3.59 14.69
CA GLN A 381 -5.10 3.99 14.14
C GLN A 381 -6.19 2.99 14.53
N HIS A 382 -5.90 1.70 14.40
CA HIS A 382 -6.84 0.64 14.78
C HIS A 382 -7.14 0.67 16.28
N ARG A 383 -6.12 0.78 17.13
CA ARG A 383 -6.25 0.89 18.58
C ARG A 383 -7.09 2.11 18.98
N LEU A 384 -6.84 3.27 18.38
CA LEU A 384 -7.58 4.49 18.64
C LEU A 384 -9.04 4.43 18.15
N ARG A 385 -9.31 3.77 17.03
CA ARG A 385 -10.69 3.51 16.56
C ARG A 385 -11.49 2.72 17.59
N LEU A 386 -10.90 1.70 18.19
CA LEU A 386 -11.54 0.91 19.25
C LEU A 386 -11.73 1.74 20.52
N GLN A 387 -10.76 2.55 20.90
CA GLN A 387 -10.82 3.37 22.10
C GLN A 387 -11.82 4.54 21.97
N TRP A 388 -11.81 5.24 20.83
CA TRP A 388 -12.63 6.43 20.63
C TRP A 388 -14.01 6.14 20.02
N GLN A 389 -14.26 4.88 19.60
CA GLN A 389 -15.51 4.43 18.99
C GLN A 389 -15.95 5.30 17.79
N ARG A 390 -14.96 5.78 17.00
CA ARG A 390 -15.17 6.58 15.78
C ARG A 390 -14.08 6.31 14.75
N PRO A 391 -14.30 6.66 13.48
CA PRO A 391 -13.23 6.66 12.49
C PRO A 391 -12.05 7.54 12.93
N VAL A 392 -10.83 7.05 12.70
CA VAL A 392 -9.57 7.75 12.98
C VAL A 392 -8.71 7.68 11.73
N THR A 393 -8.07 8.78 11.33
CA THR A 393 -7.15 8.86 10.22
C THR A 393 -5.71 8.55 10.66
N ILE A 394 -4.82 8.22 9.72
CA ILE A 394 -3.38 8.04 9.98
C ILE A 394 -2.77 9.33 10.57
N GLY A 395 -3.15 10.49 10.04
CA GLY A 395 -2.70 11.78 10.57
C GLY A 395 -3.17 12.04 12.00
N GLU A 396 -4.38 11.60 12.41
CA GLU A 396 -4.83 11.67 13.81
C GLU A 396 -4.02 10.72 14.70
N ALA A 397 -3.75 9.50 14.25
CA ALA A 397 -2.92 8.54 14.99
C ALA A 397 -1.50 9.11 15.21
N ARG A 398 -0.89 9.68 14.16
CA ARG A 398 0.42 10.35 14.26
C ARG A 398 0.41 11.51 15.26
N ARG A 399 -0.59 12.39 15.22
CA ARG A 399 -0.73 13.51 16.18
C ARG A 399 -0.87 13.02 17.62
N GLU A 400 -1.59 11.92 17.84
CA GLU A 400 -1.74 11.33 19.16
C GLU A 400 -0.42 10.78 19.71
N ILE A 401 0.39 10.12 18.87
CA ILE A 401 1.76 9.70 19.23
C ILE A 401 2.61 10.91 19.61
N GLN A 402 2.58 11.97 18.80
CA GLN A 402 3.30 13.22 19.10
C GLN A 402 2.87 13.82 20.43
N ARG A 403 1.56 13.80 20.74
CA ARG A 403 1.02 14.29 22.01
C ARG A 403 1.52 13.46 23.21
N ARG A 404 1.53 12.13 23.09
CA ARG A 404 2.05 11.22 24.14
C ARG A 404 3.53 11.45 24.37
N LEU A 405 4.32 11.56 23.32
CA LEU A 405 5.76 11.82 23.43
C LEU A 405 6.06 13.17 24.09
N ARG A 406 5.36 14.24 23.73
CA ARG A 406 5.47 15.54 24.40
C ARG A 406 5.13 15.44 25.90
N ARG A 407 4.10 14.68 26.27
CA ARG A 407 3.75 14.42 27.66
C ARG A 407 4.86 13.67 28.40
N ASN A 408 5.45 12.64 27.78
CA ASN A 408 6.56 11.88 28.36
C ASN A 408 7.79 12.76 28.60
N VAL A 409 8.09 13.68 27.68
CA VAL A 409 9.17 14.66 27.86
C VAL A 409 8.91 15.59 29.03
N LEU A 410 7.68 16.11 29.16
CA LEU A 410 7.31 16.97 30.29
C LEU A 410 7.41 16.22 31.62
N GLN A 411 6.98 14.96 31.66
CA GLN A 411 7.12 14.11 32.85
C GLN A 411 8.59 13.89 33.19
N TRP A 412 9.40 13.54 32.18
CA TRP A 412 10.84 13.36 32.36
C TRP A 412 11.53 14.63 32.89
N LEU A 413 11.21 15.81 32.34
CA LEU A 413 11.73 17.09 32.84
C LEU A 413 11.35 17.33 34.31
N HIS A 414 10.09 17.10 34.64
CA HIS A 414 9.62 17.22 36.04
C HIS A 414 10.42 16.30 36.97
N ASP A 415 10.63 15.04 36.59
CA ASP A 415 11.39 14.06 37.40
C ASP A 415 12.86 14.46 37.54
N GLN A 416 13.48 15.04 36.47
CA GLN A 416 14.84 15.57 36.55
C GLN A 416 14.94 16.76 37.56
N PHE A 417 13.97 17.67 37.54
CA PHE A 417 13.94 18.78 38.50
C PHE A 417 13.78 18.28 39.94
N LEU A 418 12.90 17.31 40.15
CA LEU A 418 12.75 16.70 41.49
C LEU A 418 14.03 15.98 41.96
N SER A 419 14.83 15.46 41.04
CA SER A 419 16.10 14.83 41.32
C SER A 419 17.25 15.83 41.51
N GLY A 420 16.98 17.14 41.44
CA GLY A 420 17.96 18.20 41.69
C GLY A 420 18.84 18.55 40.49
N VAL A 421 18.52 18.08 39.28
CA VAL A 421 19.24 18.46 38.06
C VAL A 421 18.99 19.95 37.78
N GLN A 422 20.07 20.70 37.53
CA GLN A 422 19.97 22.13 37.28
C GLN A 422 19.39 22.41 35.88
N PRO A 423 18.60 23.49 35.71
CA PRO A 423 18.01 23.85 34.40
C PRO A 423 19.03 24.00 33.29
N ASP A 424 20.21 24.58 33.54
CA ASP A 424 21.23 24.79 32.52
C ASP A 424 21.74 23.48 31.92
N THR A 425 21.91 22.43 32.76
CA THR A 425 22.27 21.09 32.29
C THR A 425 21.19 20.49 31.35
N LEU A 426 19.94 20.79 31.61
CA LEU A 426 18.84 20.35 30.76
C LEU A 426 18.74 21.19 29.47
N PHE A 427 18.99 22.50 29.54
CA PHE A 427 19.03 23.36 28.35
C PHE A 427 20.09 22.92 27.34
N ASP A 428 21.25 22.46 27.80
CA ASP A 428 22.32 21.95 26.92
C ASP A 428 21.86 20.74 26.10
N LEU A 429 21.03 19.87 26.67
CA LEU A 429 20.41 18.74 25.93
C LEU A 429 19.44 19.20 24.84
N PHE A 430 18.83 20.39 24.99
CA PHE A 430 17.87 20.92 24.04
C PHE A 430 18.50 21.92 23.04
N ALA A 431 19.72 22.38 23.30
CA ALA A 431 20.44 23.35 22.47
C ALA A 431 21.30 22.70 21.37
N ALA A 432 21.55 21.37 21.48
CA ALA A 432 22.32 20.62 20.50
C ALA A 432 21.41 20.22 19.29
#